data_189b04cb5a93d7de956d5b5446c83550
#
_entry.id   189b04cb5a93d7de956d5b5446c83550
#
_cell.length_a   1.000
_cell.length_b   1.000
_cell.length_c   1.000
_cell.angle_alpha   90.00
_cell.angle_beta   90.00
_cell.angle_gamma   90.00
#
_symmetry.space_group_name_H-M   'P 1'
#
loop_
_entity.id
_entity.type
_entity.pdbx_description
1 polymer ?
#
loop_
_entity_poly.entity_id
_entity_poly.type
_entity_poly.pdbx_seq_one_letter_code
_entity_poly.pdbx_strand_id
1 'polypeptide(L)'
;MTDPAAPARRAARATGSGPRAAGRGQPVRRPAHGPVIMTGRAAATLSGMAADLVPPFADDAFRRVLCVVAHPDDVEYGVSSAVAAWTAHGVEVAYLLLTRGEAGMDGSPPERTAPLRTEEQIAGSRAVGVAEVEFLDHPDGVLEYSLGLRRDIARVIRRRQPDAVVTGSWEVETRVGLNQADHRVAGLAAVDALRDAGNRWVFPELLGEGLQPHSARWLLVGGDPRPTHGVDVTGEPLERGIASLEAHAQYLAGIPGHPPPRQMITGVTRLQGRAMGVPNAVLFRAWDFHAPPPIVAEVMAAAQDG
;
A
#
# COMPACT_ATOMS: atom_id res chain seq x y z
N MET A 1 -31.81 49.19 -31.39
CA MET A 1 -31.34 49.10 -32.79
C MET A 1 -30.67 47.78 -32.92
N THR A 2 -31.43 46.90 -33.40
CA THR A 2 -31.38 45.93 -34.49
C THR A 2 -30.52 44.68 -34.26
N ASP A 3 -31.20 43.59 -33.87
CA ASP A 3 -31.02 42.22 -34.35
C ASP A 3 -31.18 42.21 -35.88
N PRO A 4 -30.65 41.28 -36.72
CA PRO A 4 -31.04 39.90 -36.78
C PRO A 4 -29.92 38.96 -37.31
N ALA A 5 -29.92 37.68 -37.43
CA ALA A 5 -30.85 36.61 -37.82
C ALA A 5 -30.08 35.29 -37.94
N ALA A 6 -30.71 34.18 -37.58
CA ALA A 6 -30.36 32.83 -38.04
C ALA A 6 -30.86 32.56 -39.46
N PRO A 7 -30.39 31.50 -40.16
CA PRO A 7 -31.28 30.49 -40.71
C PRO A 7 -30.80 29.04 -40.46
N ALA A 8 -31.56 28.15 -39.97
CA ALA A 8 -32.61 27.27 -40.49
C ALA A 8 -32.21 26.28 -41.62
N ARG A 9 -32.28 24.99 -41.25
CA ARG A 9 -32.78 23.81 -41.94
C ARG A 9 -32.11 23.27 -43.23
N ARG A 10 -31.79 21.99 -43.20
CA ARG A 10 -32.45 21.00 -44.10
C ARG A 10 -32.31 19.57 -43.57
N ALA A 11 -33.45 18.94 -43.40
CA ALA A 11 -33.65 17.51 -43.29
C ALA A 11 -33.62 16.87 -44.68
N ALA A 12 -33.07 15.66 -44.81
CA ALA A 12 -33.31 14.79 -45.96
C ALA A 12 -33.70 13.40 -45.44
N ARG A 13 -34.91 13.00 -45.78
CA ARG A 13 -35.48 11.64 -45.68
C ARG A 13 -35.01 10.82 -46.90
N ALA A 14 -34.74 9.53 -46.67
CA ALA A 14 -34.92 8.47 -47.65
C ALA A 14 -35.17 7.15 -46.89
N THR A 15 -36.33 6.66 -46.89
CA THR A 15 -37.03 5.48 -47.39
C THR A 15 -36.11 4.36 -47.84
N GLY A 16 -36.11 3.16 -47.17
CA GLY A 16 -37.12 2.14 -47.27
C GLY A 16 -36.52 0.90 -47.88
N SER A 17 -36.77 -0.20 -47.28
CA SER A 17 -37.14 -1.52 -47.81
C SER A 17 -36.43 -2.70 -47.09
N GLY A 18 -37.11 -3.44 -46.40
CA GLY A 18 -37.66 -4.74 -46.28
C GLY A 18 -36.71 -5.96 -46.06
N PRO A 19 -37.23 -6.99 -45.41
CA PRO A 19 -36.41 -8.03 -44.78
C PRO A 19 -36.07 -9.18 -45.75
N ARG A 20 -34.84 -9.74 -45.59
CA ARG A 20 -34.52 -11.04 -46.17
C ARG A 20 -34.12 -12.07 -45.10
N ALA A 21 -34.63 -13.25 -45.37
CA ALA A 21 -34.83 -14.44 -44.61
C ALA A 21 -33.61 -15.05 -43.93
N ALA A 22 -33.93 -15.79 -42.88
CA ALA A 22 -33.16 -16.68 -42.07
C ALA A 22 -32.30 -17.67 -42.88
N GLY A 23 -31.00 -17.65 -42.59
CA GLY A 23 -30.09 -18.75 -42.83
C GLY A 23 -29.89 -19.54 -41.54
N ARG A 24 -30.38 -20.78 -41.49
CA ARG A 24 -30.11 -21.73 -40.41
C ARG A 24 -28.65 -22.16 -40.49
N GLY A 25 -27.80 -21.65 -39.60
CA GLY A 25 -26.46 -22.15 -39.37
C GLY A 25 -26.49 -23.36 -38.45
N GLN A 26 -25.94 -24.47 -38.94
CA GLN A 26 -25.74 -25.69 -38.18
C GLN A 26 -24.83 -25.46 -36.97
N PRO A 27 -25.03 -26.21 -35.85
CA PRO A 27 -24.16 -26.09 -34.69
C PRO A 27 -22.80 -26.73 -34.98
N VAL A 28 -21.76 -25.92 -34.85
CA VAL A 28 -20.35 -26.39 -34.85
C VAL A 28 -20.11 -27.24 -33.59
N ARG A 29 -19.89 -28.53 -33.80
CA ARG A 29 -19.47 -29.45 -32.76
C ARG A 29 -18.06 -29.05 -32.24
N ARG A 30 -17.96 -28.65 -31.00
CA ARG A 30 -16.67 -28.54 -30.27
C ARG A 30 -16.13 -29.95 -30.02
N PRO A 31 -14.84 -30.21 -30.26
CA PRO A 31 -14.23 -31.45 -29.84
C PRO A 31 -14.11 -31.48 -28.31
N ALA A 32 -14.55 -32.57 -27.72
CA ALA A 32 -14.37 -32.87 -26.31
C ALA A 32 -12.89 -33.15 -26.06
N HIS A 33 -12.20 -32.26 -25.38
CA HIS A 33 -10.91 -32.60 -24.79
C HIS A 33 -11.15 -33.30 -23.46
N GLY A 34 -10.98 -34.62 -23.48
CA GLY A 34 -10.90 -35.43 -22.28
C GLY A 34 -9.61 -35.10 -21.49
N PRO A 35 -9.59 -35.39 -20.18
CA PRO A 35 -8.42 -35.14 -19.37
C PRO A 35 -7.28 -36.07 -19.78
N VAL A 36 -6.13 -35.51 -20.16
CA VAL A 36 -4.88 -36.26 -20.33
C VAL A 36 -4.37 -36.58 -18.94
N ILE A 37 -4.55 -37.83 -18.53
CA ILE A 37 -3.90 -38.40 -17.33
C ILE A 37 -2.44 -38.67 -17.71
N MET A 38 -1.54 -37.78 -17.32
CA MET A 38 -0.12 -38.07 -17.35
C MET A 38 0.26 -38.92 -16.13
N THR A 39 0.29 -40.19 -16.29
CA THR A 39 0.99 -41.13 -15.37
C THR A 39 2.48 -41.09 -15.71
N GLY A 40 3.22 -40.26 -15.02
CA GLY A 40 4.67 -40.19 -15.07
C GLY A 40 5.23 -40.13 -13.65
N ARG A 41 5.62 -41.30 -13.16
CA ARG A 41 6.33 -41.53 -11.92
C ARG A 41 7.73 -40.88 -12.04
N ALA A 42 7.92 -39.71 -11.46
CA ALA A 42 9.23 -39.23 -11.03
C ALA A 42 9.12 -38.90 -9.55
N ALA A 43 9.42 -39.90 -8.71
CA ALA A 43 9.73 -39.64 -7.31
C ALA A 43 11.09 -38.93 -7.28
N ALA A 44 11.10 -37.64 -7.49
CA ALA A 44 12.21 -36.80 -7.08
C ALA A 44 12.15 -36.72 -5.56
N THR A 45 13.13 -37.29 -4.92
CA THR A 45 13.48 -37.09 -3.51
C THR A 45 13.61 -35.62 -3.28
N LEU A 46 12.53 -34.98 -2.82
CA LEU A 46 12.57 -33.67 -2.19
C LEU A 46 13.25 -33.84 -0.84
N SER A 47 14.59 -33.89 -0.86
CA SER A 47 15.39 -33.55 0.29
C SER A 47 15.03 -32.08 0.62
N GLY A 48 14.22 -31.87 1.68
CA GLY A 48 13.66 -30.61 2.04
C GLY A 48 14.77 -29.64 2.39
N MET A 49 15.02 -28.67 1.52
CA MET A 49 15.47 -27.36 1.98
C MET A 49 14.26 -26.79 2.75
N ALA A 50 14.34 -26.79 4.08
CA ALA A 50 13.47 -25.96 4.88
C ALA A 50 13.63 -24.55 4.32
N ALA A 51 12.55 -23.98 3.76
CA ALA A 51 12.57 -22.60 3.34
C ALA A 51 12.95 -21.78 4.60
N ASP A 52 14.02 -21.00 4.49
CA ASP A 52 14.45 -20.15 5.59
C ASP A 52 13.27 -19.28 6.01
N LEU A 53 12.93 -19.32 7.30
CA LEU A 53 11.85 -18.52 7.83
C LEU A 53 12.23 -17.04 7.74
N VAL A 54 11.25 -16.19 7.44
CA VAL A 54 11.42 -14.72 7.48
C VAL A 54 11.74 -14.33 8.93
N PRO A 55 12.88 -13.69 9.20
CA PRO A 55 13.28 -13.32 10.54
C PRO A 55 12.44 -12.13 11.08
N PRO A 56 12.31 -12.02 12.41
CA PRO A 56 11.79 -10.80 13.03
C PRO A 56 12.81 -9.66 12.91
N PHE A 57 12.33 -8.42 13.14
CA PHE A 57 13.22 -7.31 13.44
C PHE A 57 13.86 -7.50 14.84
N ALA A 58 15.06 -6.94 15.03
CA ALA A 58 15.63 -6.82 16.38
C ALA A 58 14.74 -5.90 17.24
N ASP A 59 14.63 -6.17 18.55
CA ASP A 59 13.75 -5.44 19.47
C ASP A 59 14.06 -3.93 19.55
N ASP A 60 15.31 -3.55 19.27
CA ASP A 60 15.80 -2.17 19.28
C ASP A 60 16.06 -1.59 17.87
N ALA A 61 15.55 -2.23 16.84
CA ALA A 61 15.79 -1.83 15.44
C ALA A 61 15.41 -0.36 15.18
N PHE A 62 14.33 0.11 15.79
CA PHE A 62 13.85 1.49 15.67
C PHE A 62 12.99 1.89 16.87
N ARG A 63 12.95 3.21 17.17
CA ARG A 63 12.14 3.80 18.24
C ARG A 63 11.10 4.77 17.71
N ARG A 64 11.32 5.36 16.53
CA ARG A 64 10.40 6.29 15.86
C ARG A 64 10.10 5.80 14.46
N VAL A 65 8.83 5.65 14.14
CA VAL A 65 8.35 5.15 12.86
C VAL A 65 7.40 6.18 12.24
N LEU A 66 7.58 6.46 10.96
CA LEU A 66 6.65 7.26 10.16
C LEU A 66 6.03 6.36 9.07
N CYS A 67 4.71 6.16 9.14
CA CYS A 67 3.97 5.52 8.05
C CYS A 67 3.57 6.59 7.04
N VAL A 68 3.94 6.41 5.77
CA VAL A 68 3.60 7.31 4.65
C VAL A 68 2.76 6.52 3.67
N VAL A 69 1.49 6.88 3.54
CA VAL A 69 0.49 6.16 2.74
C VAL A 69 -0.39 7.10 1.95
N ALA A 70 -1.08 6.60 0.92
CA ALA A 70 -1.91 7.42 0.05
C ALA A 70 -3.19 7.86 0.76
N HIS A 71 -3.95 6.91 1.35
CA HIS A 71 -5.32 7.14 1.79
C HIS A 71 -5.56 6.71 3.25
N PRO A 72 -6.63 7.23 3.87
CA PRO A 72 -7.21 6.60 5.05
C PRO A 72 -7.53 5.12 4.78
N ASP A 73 -7.18 4.21 5.69
CA ASP A 73 -7.29 2.74 5.67
C ASP A 73 -6.08 1.96 5.14
N ASP A 74 -5.17 2.56 4.41
CA ASP A 74 -3.99 1.85 3.87
C ASP A 74 -3.15 1.15 4.96
N VAL A 75 -2.95 1.82 6.08
CA VAL A 75 -2.23 1.25 7.23
C VAL A 75 -3.03 0.10 7.83
N GLU A 76 -4.34 0.25 7.92
CA GLU A 76 -5.26 -0.69 8.52
C GLU A 76 -5.32 -2.01 7.77
N TYR A 77 -5.37 -1.97 6.45
CA TYR A 77 -5.31 -3.16 5.61
C TYR A 77 -3.93 -3.82 5.58
N GLY A 78 -2.88 -3.02 5.72
CA GLY A 78 -1.50 -3.48 5.49
C GLY A 78 -0.73 -3.84 6.74
N VAL A 79 -0.63 -2.91 7.69
CA VAL A 79 0.40 -2.98 8.73
C VAL A 79 -0.06 -2.60 10.14
N SER A 80 -1.33 -2.25 10.36
CA SER A 80 -1.84 -1.76 11.65
C SER A 80 -1.57 -2.71 12.82
N SER A 81 -1.66 -4.04 12.60
CA SER A 81 -1.33 -5.01 13.64
C SER A 81 0.15 -4.95 14.04
N ALA A 82 1.07 -4.69 13.10
CA ALA A 82 2.47 -4.47 13.44
C ALA A 82 2.68 -3.16 14.20
N VAL A 83 1.97 -2.10 13.79
CA VAL A 83 1.95 -0.82 14.52
C VAL A 83 1.47 -1.04 15.96
N ALA A 84 0.42 -1.83 16.18
CA ALA A 84 -0.07 -2.16 17.52
C ALA A 84 1.00 -2.90 18.35
N ALA A 85 1.75 -3.83 17.75
CA ALA A 85 2.87 -4.49 18.41
C ALA A 85 3.98 -3.49 18.80
N TRP A 86 4.38 -2.61 17.88
CA TRP A 86 5.41 -1.61 18.12
C TRP A 86 5.02 -0.62 19.21
N THR A 87 3.80 -0.06 19.15
CA THR A 87 3.33 0.90 20.19
C THR A 87 3.22 0.25 21.56
N ALA A 88 2.85 -1.03 21.64
CA ALA A 88 2.85 -1.78 22.90
C ALA A 88 4.25 -1.93 23.51
N HIS A 89 5.31 -1.88 22.68
CA HIS A 89 6.72 -1.91 23.11
C HIS A 89 7.35 -0.51 23.21
N GLY A 90 6.54 0.55 23.20
CA GLY A 90 7.00 1.92 23.39
C GLY A 90 7.64 2.57 22.18
N VAL A 91 7.43 2.02 20.97
CA VAL A 91 7.82 2.69 19.72
C VAL A 91 6.84 3.83 19.43
N GLU A 92 7.36 5.01 19.16
CA GLU A 92 6.59 6.16 18.73
C GLU A 92 6.25 6.02 17.24
N VAL A 93 4.96 5.97 16.93
CA VAL A 93 4.51 5.85 15.53
C VAL A 93 3.66 7.06 15.16
N ALA A 94 3.94 7.66 14.01
CA ALA A 94 3.14 8.71 13.40
C ALA A 94 2.69 8.29 11.98
N TYR A 95 1.53 8.81 11.56
CA TYR A 95 1.00 8.60 10.22
C TYR A 95 1.04 9.88 9.40
N LEU A 96 1.44 9.75 8.15
CA LEU A 96 1.33 10.77 7.11
C LEU A 96 0.49 10.20 5.97
N LEU A 97 -0.70 10.74 5.81
CA LEU A 97 -1.59 10.42 4.70
C LEU A 97 -1.47 11.51 3.63
N LEU A 98 -1.27 11.11 2.38
CA LEU A 98 -1.03 12.06 1.29
C LEU A 98 -2.32 12.71 0.81
N THR A 99 -3.46 12.02 0.96
CA THR A 99 -4.81 12.50 0.63
C THR A 99 -5.75 12.31 1.83
N ARG A 100 -6.98 12.77 1.71
CA ARG A 100 -8.06 12.50 2.68
C ARG A 100 -9.00 11.38 2.23
N GLY A 101 -8.70 10.71 1.11
CA GLY A 101 -9.52 9.65 0.56
C GLY A 101 -10.88 10.15 0.08
N GLU A 102 -10.96 11.41 -0.35
CA GLU A 102 -12.22 12.10 -0.64
C GLU A 102 -12.96 11.56 -1.86
N ALA A 103 -12.27 10.90 -2.78
CA ALA A 103 -12.86 10.25 -3.95
C ALA A 103 -13.25 8.77 -3.70
N GLY A 104 -13.00 8.23 -2.50
CA GLY A 104 -13.13 6.81 -2.21
C GLY A 104 -14.56 6.29 -1.98
N MET A 105 -15.59 7.13 -2.01
CA MET A 105 -16.98 6.74 -1.76
C MET A 105 -17.92 7.20 -2.89
N ASP A 106 -18.31 6.30 -3.78
CA ASP A 106 -19.16 6.61 -4.95
C ASP A 106 -20.50 7.30 -4.57
N GLY A 107 -21.10 6.91 -3.46
CA GLY A 107 -22.38 7.45 -2.96
C GLY A 107 -22.28 8.77 -2.17
N SER A 108 -21.07 9.35 -2.00
CA SER A 108 -20.85 10.53 -1.18
C SER A 108 -19.89 11.51 -1.86
N PRO A 109 -20.25 12.81 -1.96
CA PRO A 109 -19.38 13.79 -2.60
C PRO A 109 -18.13 14.06 -1.74
N PRO A 110 -17.01 14.49 -2.38
CA PRO A 110 -15.72 14.69 -1.72
C PRO A 110 -15.77 15.56 -0.45
N GLU A 111 -16.58 16.61 -0.43
CA GLU A 111 -16.70 17.56 0.69
C GLU A 111 -17.30 16.90 1.95
N ARG A 112 -18.04 15.80 1.78
CA ARG A 112 -18.58 14.98 2.89
C ARG A 112 -17.68 13.82 3.22
N THR A 113 -17.05 13.23 2.21
CA THR A 113 -16.19 12.06 2.33
C THR A 113 -14.89 12.39 3.06
N ALA A 114 -14.23 13.51 2.72
CA ALA A 114 -12.97 13.90 3.34
C ALA A 114 -13.04 14.01 4.89
N PRO A 115 -13.97 14.79 5.48
CA PRO A 115 -14.03 14.88 6.94
C PRO A 115 -14.40 13.54 7.59
N LEU A 116 -15.31 12.76 6.99
CA LEU A 116 -15.72 11.46 7.50
C LEU A 116 -14.52 10.51 7.57
N ARG A 117 -13.80 10.31 6.45
CA ARG A 117 -12.65 9.41 6.42
C ARG A 117 -11.49 9.89 7.28
N THR A 118 -11.35 11.22 7.45
CA THR A 118 -10.38 11.81 8.39
C THR A 118 -10.70 11.41 9.83
N GLU A 119 -11.95 11.49 10.26
CA GLU A 119 -12.39 11.12 11.61
C GLU A 119 -12.21 9.61 11.85
N GLU A 120 -12.59 8.78 10.88
CA GLU A 120 -12.42 7.32 10.94
C GLU A 120 -10.94 6.94 11.04
N GLN A 121 -10.06 7.56 10.24
CA GLN A 121 -8.62 7.34 10.32
C GLN A 121 -8.04 7.69 11.69
N ILE A 122 -8.44 8.83 12.26
CA ILE A 122 -8.00 9.24 13.60
C ILE A 122 -8.51 8.24 14.67
N ALA A 123 -9.71 7.72 14.52
CA ALA A 123 -10.25 6.69 15.42
C ALA A 123 -9.48 5.36 15.27
N GLY A 124 -9.23 4.92 14.03
CA GLY A 124 -8.45 3.72 13.72
C GLY A 124 -7.02 3.79 14.25
N SER A 125 -6.34 4.91 14.06
CA SER A 125 -4.98 5.11 14.56
C SER A 125 -4.90 5.01 16.10
N ARG A 126 -5.88 5.55 16.81
CA ARG A 126 -5.95 5.45 18.28
C ARG A 126 -6.10 4.01 18.77
N ALA A 127 -6.82 3.16 18.05
CA ALA A 127 -6.98 1.75 18.40
C ALA A 127 -5.63 1.02 18.47
N VAL A 128 -4.66 1.42 17.65
CA VAL A 128 -3.30 0.86 17.64
C VAL A 128 -2.26 1.70 18.40
N GLY A 129 -2.71 2.72 19.16
CA GLY A 129 -1.84 3.52 20.02
C GLY A 129 -1.11 4.67 19.32
N VAL A 130 -1.54 5.05 18.13
CA VAL A 130 -1.01 6.19 17.38
C VAL A 130 -1.85 7.43 17.68
N ALA A 131 -1.20 8.49 18.18
CA ALA A 131 -1.86 9.76 18.48
C ALA A 131 -1.63 10.81 17.39
N GLU A 132 -0.58 10.66 16.59
CA GLU A 132 -0.16 11.65 15.61
C GLU A 132 -0.47 11.20 14.20
N VAL A 133 -1.48 11.85 13.62
CA VAL A 133 -1.94 11.62 12.24
C VAL A 133 -1.94 12.97 11.52
N GLU A 134 -1.18 13.05 10.45
CA GLU A 134 -1.08 14.22 9.59
C GLU A 134 -1.61 13.90 8.21
N PHE A 135 -2.38 14.83 7.65
CA PHE A 135 -2.91 14.72 6.29
C PHE A 135 -2.31 15.83 5.44
N LEU A 136 -1.83 15.47 4.26
CA LEU A 136 -1.58 16.43 3.20
C LEU A 136 -2.87 16.63 2.38
N ASP A 137 -2.89 17.68 1.57
CA ASP A 137 -4.06 18.05 0.77
C ASP A 137 -3.82 17.76 -0.72
N HIS A 138 -3.13 16.63 -1.04
CA HIS A 138 -3.04 16.16 -2.43
C HIS A 138 -4.37 15.51 -2.84
N PRO A 139 -4.80 15.67 -4.11
CA PRO A 139 -6.09 15.17 -4.55
C PRO A 139 -6.11 13.64 -4.61
N ASP A 140 -7.16 13.04 -4.05
CA ASP A 140 -7.39 11.60 -4.02
C ASP A 140 -7.80 11.04 -5.40
N GLY A 141 -7.31 9.85 -5.73
CA GLY A 141 -7.61 9.14 -6.97
C GLY A 141 -6.75 9.58 -8.17
N VAL A 142 -6.04 10.70 -8.04
CA VAL A 142 -5.21 11.30 -9.10
C VAL A 142 -3.87 11.80 -8.57
N LEU A 143 -3.33 11.13 -7.56
CA LEU A 143 -2.06 11.49 -6.96
C LEU A 143 -0.93 11.44 -8.01
N GLU A 144 -0.20 12.54 -8.17
CA GLU A 144 0.90 12.63 -9.12
C GLU A 144 2.26 12.51 -8.45
N TYR A 145 3.14 11.67 -9.01
CA TYR A 145 4.55 11.68 -8.62
C TYR A 145 5.20 13.00 -9.07
N SER A 146 5.50 13.84 -8.11
CA SER A 146 6.03 15.19 -8.36
C SER A 146 7.12 15.59 -7.35
N LEU A 147 7.92 16.60 -7.71
CA LEU A 147 8.88 17.19 -6.76
C LEU A 147 8.17 17.84 -5.56
N GLY A 148 6.95 18.36 -5.76
CA GLY A 148 6.13 18.91 -4.68
C GLY A 148 5.79 17.84 -3.64
N LEU A 149 5.25 16.70 -4.10
CA LEU A 149 4.91 15.56 -3.24
C LEU A 149 6.14 15.05 -2.48
N ARG A 150 7.27 14.84 -3.17
CA ARG A 150 8.52 14.39 -2.53
C ARG A 150 9.01 15.38 -1.47
N ARG A 151 8.95 16.69 -1.78
CA ARG A 151 9.35 17.74 -0.83
C ARG A 151 8.45 17.74 0.41
N ASP A 152 7.15 17.59 0.24
CA ASP A 152 6.20 17.60 1.35
C ASP A 152 6.41 16.40 2.27
N ILE A 153 6.66 15.21 1.71
CA ILE A 153 7.06 14.03 2.49
C ILE A 153 8.43 14.24 3.17
N ALA A 154 9.43 14.76 2.44
CA ALA A 154 10.77 15.04 3.00
C ALA A 154 10.73 16.05 4.15
N ARG A 155 9.83 17.05 4.07
CA ARG A 155 9.58 18.00 5.15
C ARG A 155 9.12 17.30 6.42
N VAL A 156 8.17 16.38 6.31
CA VAL A 156 7.67 15.61 7.46
C VAL A 156 8.76 14.69 8.00
N ILE A 157 9.53 14.01 7.16
CA ILE A 157 10.67 13.17 7.58
C ILE A 157 11.70 13.99 8.36
N ARG A 158 12.10 15.17 7.86
CA ARG A 158 13.04 16.05 8.59
C ARG A 158 12.47 16.55 9.92
N ARG A 159 11.18 16.84 9.97
CA ARG A 159 10.52 17.31 11.20
C ARG A 159 10.38 16.21 12.25
N ARG A 160 9.98 14.99 11.83
CA ARG A 160 9.72 13.86 12.72
C ARG A 160 10.98 13.06 13.08
N GLN A 161 11.98 13.11 12.23
CA GLN A 161 13.25 12.38 12.39
C GLN A 161 13.04 10.89 12.69
N PRO A 162 12.28 10.13 11.86
CA PRO A 162 12.02 8.72 12.13
C PRO A 162 13.26 7.86 11.91
N ASP A 163 13.40 6.80 12.69
CA ASP A 163 14.41 5.75 12.46
C ASP A 163 13.99 4.84 11.28
N ALA A 164 12.66 4.66 11.11
CA ALA A 164 12.09 3.87 10.04
C ALA A 164 10.94 4.62 9.34
N VAL A 165 10.89 4.50 8.00
CA VAL A 165 9.76 4.91 7.18
C VAL A 165 9.06 3.65 6.67
N VAL A 166 7.75 3.58 6.88
CA VAL A 166 6.88 2.50 6.40
C VAL A 166 6.03 3.04 5.24
N THR A 167 5.90 2.27 4.17
CA THR A 167 5.02 2.62 3.05
C THR A 167 4.44 1.35 2.40
N GLY A 168 3.50 1.52 1.47
CA GLY A 168 2.98 0.46 0.62
C GLY A 168 3.89 0.15 -0.57
N SER A 169 3.61 -0.96 -1.25
CA SER A 169 4.35 -1.36 -2.45
C SER A 169 4.07 -0.43 -3.63
N TRP A 170 5.12 -0.08 -4.36
CA TRP A 170 5.03 0.65 -5.64
C TRP A 170 5.00 -0.26 -6.86
N GLU A 171 5.03 -1.56 -6.67
CA GLU A 171 4.95 -2.52 -7.78
C GLU A 171 3.57 -2.46 -8.44
N VAL A 172 3.52 -2.70 -9.76
CA VAL A 172 2.25 -2.73 -10.51
C VAL A 172 1.39 -3.92 -10.10
N GLU A 173 2.05 -5.06 -9.84
CA GLU A 173 1.39 -6.28 -9.38
C GLU A 173 1.78 -6.57 -7.93
N THR A 174 0.79 -6.89 -7.12
CA THR A 174 0.93 -7.31 -5.73
C THR A 174 0.29 -8.67 -5.51
N ARG A 175 0.38 -9.21 -4.30
CA ARG A 175 -0.28 -10.47 -3.94
C ARG A 175 -1.81 -10.42 -4.01
N VAL A 176 -2.38 -9.22 -4.00
CA VAL A 176 -3.84 -9.01 -4.06
C VAL A 176 -4.32 -8.57 -5.45
N GLY A 177 -3.44 -8.56 -6.45
CA GLY A 177 -3.74 -8.18 -7.83
C GLY A 177 -3.04 -6.90 -8.27
N LEU A 178 -3.64 -6.18 -9.22
CA LEU A 178 -3.09 -4.91 -9.70
C LEU A 178 -3.17 -3.84 -8.60
N ASN A 179 -2.04 -3.18 -8.38
CA ASN A 179 -1.93 -2.11 -7.40
C ASN A 179 -2.55 -0.82 -7.92
N GLN A 180 -3.21 -0.08 -7.05
CA GLN A 180 -3.82 1.21 -7.37
C GLN A 180 -2.75 2.26 -7.72
N ALA A 181 -3.12 3.22 -8.60
CA ALA A 181 -2.19 4.26 -9.05
C ALA A 181 -1.62 5.08 -7.89
N ASP A 182 -2.48 5.56 -7.00
CA ASP A 182 -2.08 6.39 -5.86
C ASP A 182 -1.17 5.64 -4.88
N HIS A 183 -1.41 4.35 -4.63
CA HIS A 183 -0.51 3.52 -3.82
C HIS A 183 0.89 3.42 -4.43
N ARG A 184 0.99 3.25 -5.76
CA ARG A 184 2.29 3.20 -6.44
C ARG A 184 3.02 4.53 -6.35
N VAL A 185 2.30 5.63 -6.52
CA VAL A 185 2.85 6.99 -6.42
C VAL A 185 3.30 7.27 -5.00
N ALA A 186 2.48 6.97 -4.01
CA ALA A 186 2.81 7.15 -2.58
C ALA A 186 4.06 6.37 -2.19
N GLY A 187 4.11 5.07 -2.54
CA GLY A 187 5.25 4.21 -2.25
C GLY A 187 6.55 4.73 -2.89
N LEU A 188 6.51 5.06 -4.19
CA LEU A 188 7.68 5.56 -4.91
C LEU A 188 8.13 6.93 -4.38
N ALA A 189 7.19 7.84 -4.11
CA ALA A 189 7.50 9.16 -3.57
C ALA A 189 8.09 9.08 -2.15
N ALA A 190 7.61 8.15 -1.31
CA ALA A 190 8.15 7.92 0.03
C ALA A 190 9.60 7.43 -0.01
N VAL A 191 9.93 6.49 -0.93
CA VAL A 191 11.30 5.99 -1.15
C VAL A 191 12.25 7.13 -1.50
N ASP A 192 11.88 7.96 -2.47
CA ASP A 192 12.74 9.05 -2.93
C ASP A 192 12.82 10.18 -1.89
N ALA A 193 11.70 10.53 -1.25
CA ALA A 193 11.67 11.56 -0.20
C ALA A 193 12.53 11.18 1.02
N LEU A 194 12.64 9.89 1.34
CA LEU A 194 13.53 9.40 2.39
C LEU A 194 14.99 9.73 2.07
N ARG A 195 15.40 9.55 0.81
CA ARG A 195 16.75 9.92 0.35
C ARG A 195 16.93 11.43 0.28
N ASP A 196 15.92 12.16 -0.19
CA ASP A 196 15.91 13.62 -0.28
C ASP A 196 16.02 14.27 1.10
N ALA A 197 15.34 13.72 2.10
CA ALA A 197 15.38 14.22 3.46
C ALA A 197 16.79 14.21 4.07
N GLY A 198 17.62 13.23 3.71
CA GLY A 198 19.01 13.13 4.13
C GLY A 198 19.97 14.08 3.40
N ASN A 199 19.56 14.64 2.26
CA ASN A 199 20.42 15.47 1.43
C ASN A 199 20.18 16.96 1.67
N ARG A 200 21.20 17.67 2.18
CA ARG A 200 21.12 19.10 2.47
C ARG A 200 20.75 19.96 1.26
N TRP A 201 21.14 19.56 0.07
CA TRP A 201 21.00 20.35 -1.15
C TRP A 201 19.77 20.00 -1.99
N VAL A 202 19.04 18.96 -1.58
CA VAL A 202 17.71 18.66 -2.13
C VAL A 202 16.68 19.36 -1.24
N PHE A 203 15.83 20.18 -1.84
CA PHE A 203 14.87 21.05 -1.16
C PHE A 203 15.52 21.95 -0.11
N PRO A 204 16.50 22.80 -0.54
CA PRO A 204 17.25 23.65 0.39
C PRO A 204 16.38 24.66 1.14
N GLU A 205 15.19 25.01 0.63
CA GLU A 205 14.20 25.82 1.31
C GLU A 205 13.77 25.25 2.66
N LEU A 206 13.80 23.93 2.85
CA LEU A 206 13.49 23.30 4.14
C LEU A 206 14.48 23.68 5.24
N LEU A 207 15.72 24.06 4.88
CA LEU A 207 16.67 24.60 5.86
C LEU A 207 16.23 25.97 6.37
N GLY A 208 15.62 26.77 5.50
CA GLY A 208 15.01 28.06 5.87
C GLY A 208 13.83 27.91 6.83
N GLU A 209 13.15 26.76 6.81
CA GLU A 209 12.10 26.38 7.76
C GLU A 209 12.69 25.81 9.08
N GLY A 210 14.01 25.77 9.24
CA GLY A 210 14.70 25.20 10.42
C GLY A 210 14.84 23.67 10.39
N LEU A 211 14.44 23.01 9.29
CA LEU A 211 14.43 21.56 9.16
C LEU A 211 15.77 21.05 8.66
N GLN A 212 16.58 20.51 9.57
CA GLN A 212 17.89 19.94 9.23
C GLN A 212 17.74 18.60 8.47
N PRO A 213 18.72 18.22 7.64
CA PRO A 213 18.74 16.91 7.00
C PRO A 213 18.61 15.78 8.01
N HIS A 214 17.82 14.76 7.66
CA HIS A 214 17.65 13.56 8.46
C HIS A 214 17.66 12.31 7.56
N SER A 215 18.46 11.31 7.94
CA SER A 215 18.54 10.02 7.24
C SER A 215 17.92 8.94 8.12
N ALA A 216 16.75 8.47 7.77
CA ALA A 216 16.18 7.30 8.41
C ALA A 216 17.04 6.06 8.07
N ARG A 217 17.23 5.18 9.04
CA ARG A 217 17.97 3.94 8.84
C ARG A 217 17.18 2.92 8.01
N TRP A 218 15.88 2.80 8.27
CA TRP A 218 15.07 1.74 7.69
C TRP A 218 14.01 2.26 6.72
N LEU A 219 13.86 1.54 5.60
CA LEU A 219 12.66 1.58 4.77
C LEU A 219 11.96 0.24 4.88
N LEU A 220 10.68 0.25 5.26
CA LEU A 220 9.84 -0.93 5.41
C LEU A 220 8.67 -0.84 4.43
N VAL A 221 8.52 -1.83 3.55
CA VAL A 221 7.45 -1.85 2.55
C VAL A 221 6.48 -2.98 2.86
N GLY A 222 5.27 -2.60 3.27
CA GLY A 222 4.17 -3.53 3.48
C GLY A 222 3.59 -4.02 2.16
N GLY A 223 3.11 -5.28 2.13
CA GLY A 223 2.48 -5.85 0.95
C GLY A 223 3.42 -6.18 -0.23
N ASP A 224 4.73 -6.02 -0.07
CA ASP A 224 5.71 -6.44 -1.11
C ASP A 224 5.73 -7.98 -1.24
N PRO A 225 5.79 -8.52 -2.47
CA PRO A 225 5.82 -9.97 -2.69
C PRO A 225 7.11 -10.66 -2.21
N ARG A 226 8.15 -9.90 -1.89
CA ARG A 226 9.50 -10.37 -1.51
C ARG A 226 9.86 -9.94 -0.08
N PRO A 227 9.12 -10.37 0.95
CA PRO A 227 9.40 -9.96 2.32
C PRO A 227 10.75 -10.49 2.80
N THR A 228 11.42 -9.68 3.63
CA THR A 228 12.72 -10.01 4.23
C THR A 228 12.67 -10.05 5.75
N HIS A 229 11.70 -9.37 6.36
CA HIS A 229 11.50 -9.29 7.80
C HIS A 229 10.01 -9.32 8.13
N GLY A 230 9.68 -9.63 9.37
CA GLY A 230 8.30 -9.62 9.84
C GLY A 230 8.17 -9.26 11.32
N VAL A 231 6.93 -9.08 11.72
CA VAL A 231 6.50 -8.81 13.10
C VAL A 231 5.48 -9.86 13.48
N ASP A 232 5.71 -10.60 14.57
CA ASP A 232 4.68 -11.46 15.17
C ASP A 232 3.59 -10.54 15.76
N VAL A 233 2.37 -10.74 15.28
CA VAL A 233 1.20 -9.97 15.72
C VAL A 233 0.15 -10.86 16.40
N THR A 234 0.57 -12.03 16.86
CA THR A 234 -0.32 -12.98 17.53
C THR A 234 -0.87 -12.40 18.83
N GLY A 235 -2.17 -12.55 19.06
CA GLY A 235 -2.84 -12.09 20.28
C GLY A 235 -3.33 -10.64 20.22
N GLU A 236 -3.00 -9.83 21.22
CA GLU A 236 -3.49 -8.46 21.37
C GLU A 236 -3.18 -7.54 20.19
N PRO A 237 -1.98 -7.55 19.59
CA PRO A 237 -1.70 -6.71 18.42
C PRO A 237 -2.64 -6.98 17.24
N LEU A 238 -3.00 -8.24 17.00
CA LEU A 238 -3.98 -8.61 15.98
C LEU A 238 -5.36 -8.02 16.28
N GLU A 239 -5.83 -8.14 17.52
CA GLU A 239 -7.15 -7.63 17.94
C GLU A 239 -7.21 -6.10 17.78
N ARG A 240 -6.15 -5.40 18.16
CA ARG A 240 -6.04 -3.94 17.99
C ARG A 240 -6.00 -3.54 16.51
N GLY A 241 -5.28 -4.30 15.66
CA GLY A 241 -5.26 -4.08 14.22
C GLY A 241 -6.64 -4.30 13.57
N ILE A 242 -7.40 -5.30 14.05
CA ILE A 242 -8.79 -5.51 13.62
C ILE A 242 -9.67 -4.32 14.03
N ALA A 243 -9.58 -3.88 15.28
CA ALA A 243 -10.34 -2.73 15.77
C ALA A 243 -10.01 -1.43 15.03
N SER A 244 -8.76 -1.29 14.57
CA SER A 244 -8.32 -0.17 13.74
C SER A 244 -9.08 -0.12 12.42
N LEU A 245 -9.20 -1.26 11.71
CA LEU A 245 -9.98 -1.32 10.47
C LEU A 245 -11.49 -1.19 10.73
N GLU A 246 -12.01 -1.75 11.82
CA GLU A 246 -13.43 -1.63 12.21
C GLU A 246 -13.84 -0.16 12.48
N ALA A 247 -12.89 0.72 12.81
CA ALA A 247 -13.15 2.15 13.00
C ALA A 247 -13.57 2.87 11.71
N HIS A 248 -13.24 2.31 10.53
CA HIS A 248 -13.68 2.83 9.22
C HIS A 248 -15.09 2.38 8.85
N ALA A 249 -16.01 2.42 9.80
CA ALA A 249 -17.32 1.77 9.72
C ALA A 249 -18.21 2.29 8.58
N GLN A 250 -18.27 3.60 8.35
CA GLN A 250 -19.10 4.19 7.29
C GLN A 250 -18.49 3.97 5.92
N TYR A 251 -17.15 4.09 5.81
CA TYR A 251 -16.43 3.77 4.59
C TYR A 251 -16.65 2.30 4.19
N LEU A 252 -16.44 1.36 5.12
CA LEU A 252 -16.60 -0.07 4.87
C LEU A 252 -18.04 -0.43 4.50
N ALA A 253 -19.05 0.22 5.11
CA ALA A 253 -20.44 0.04 4.76
C ALA A 253 -20.77 0.48 3.31
N GLY A 254 -19.97 1.38 2.75
CA GLY A 254 -20.08 1.84 1.37
C GLY A 254 -19.46 0.90 0.34
N ILE A 255 -18.73 -0.16 0.75
CA ILE A 255 -18.06 -1.09 -0.15
C ILE A 255 -18.88 -2.38 -0.29
N PRO A 256 -19.59 -2.61 -1.42
CA PRO A 256 -20.38 -3.81 -1.60
C PRO A 256 -19.53 -5.09 -1.51
N GLY A 257 -19.94 -6.04 -0.69
CA GLY A 257 -19.27 -7.35 -0.59
C GLY A 257 -17.96 -7.34 0.16
N HIS A 258 -17.60 -6.24 0.83
CA HIS A 258 -16.41 -6.22 1.69
C HIS A 258 -16.52 -7.28 2.80
N PRO A 259 -15.52 -8.17 2.95
CA PRO A 259 -15.54 -9.16 4.02
C PRO A 259 -15.42 -8.46 5.40
N PRO A 260 -15.97 -9.05 6.46
CA PRO A 260 -15.80 -8.49 7.81
C PRO A 260 -14.31 -8.25 8.13
N PRO A 261 -13.92 -7.09 8.71
CA PRO A 261 -12.54 -6.75 9.03
C PRO A 261 -11.79 -7.85 9.76
N ARG A 262 -12.42 -8.47 10.77
CA ARG A 262 -11.85 -9.61 11.50
C ARG A 262 -11.47 -10.77 10.58
N GLN A 263 -12.34 -11.14 9.66
CA GLN A 263 -12.09 -12.25 8.74
C GLN A 263 -10.91 -11.91 7.81
N MET A 264 -10.89 -10.70 7.30
CA MET A 264 -9.87 -10.24 6.35
C MET A 264 -8.50 -10.14 7.01
N ILE A 265 -8.37 -9.38 8.11
CA ILE A 265 -7.09 -9.17 8.78
C ILE A 265 -6.54 -10.49 9.35
N THR A 266 -7.39 -11.31 10.02
CA THR A 266 -6.95 -12.62 10.50
C THR A 266 -6.50 -13.52 9.37
N GLY A 267 -7.22 -13.51 8.24
CA GLY A 267 -6.86 -14.32 7.07
C GLY A 267 -5.49 -13.95 6.50
N VAL A 268 -5.25 -12.66 6.28
CA VAL A 268 -4.00 -12.12 5.73
C VAL A 268 -2.83 -12.38 6.68
N THR A 269 -2.97 -12.02 7.97
CA THR A 269 -1.87 -12.20 8.95
C THR A 269 -1.54 -13.66 9.20
N ARG A 270 -2.51 -14.57 9.16
CA ARG A 270 -2.27 -16.02 9.25
C ARG A 270 -1.49 -16.56 8.05
N LEU A 271 -1.80 -16.08 6.84
CA LEU A 271 -1.03 -16.46 5.65
C LEU A 271 0.43 -15.99 5.76
N GLN A 272 0.64 -14.78 6.25
CA GLN A 272 1.97 -14.22 6.47
C GLN A 272 2.71 -14.91 7.61
N GLY A 273 2.00 -15.29 8.67
CA GLY A 273 2.56 -16.01 9.83
C GLY A 273 3.25 -17.32 9.45
N ARG A 274 2.77 -18.02 8.41
CA ARG A 274 3.42 -19.24 7.90
C ARG A 274 4.85 -19.03 7.47
N ALA A 275 5.17 -17.86 6.90
CA ALA A 275 6.51 -17.54 6.47
C ALA A 275 7.47 -17.21 7.64
N MET A 276 6.94 -16.89 8.81
CA MET A 276 7.71 -16.64 10.04
C MET A 276 7.67 -17.84 11.02
N GLY A 277 6.81 -18.83 10.78
CA GLY A 277 6.61 -19.93 11.74
C GLY A 277 5.80 -19.54 12.98
N VAL A 278 4.97 -18.47 12.88
CA VAL A 278 4.10 -17.96 13.96
C VAL A 278 2.62 -17.98 13.53
N PRO A 279 1.65 -17.94 14.48
CA PRO A 279 0.24 -17.98 14.12
C PRO A 279 -0.20 -16.81 13.24
N ASN A 280 0.25 -15.59 13.52
CA ASN A 280 -0.08 -14.38 12.76
C ASN A 280 1.13 -13.47 12.66
N ALA A 281 1.40 -12.93 11.47
CA ALA A 281 2.49 -11.99 11.24
C ALA A 281 2.08 -10.90 10.27
N VAL A 282 2.82 -9.79 10.32
CA VAL A 282 2.88 -8.77 9.25
C VAL A 282 4.28 -8.79 8.67
N LEU A 283 4.38 -8.93 7.36
CA LEU A 283 5.65 -9.04 6.65
C LEU A 283 6.00 -7.75 5.91
N PHE A 284 7.28 -7.46 5.87
CA PHE A 284 7.86 -6.30 5.21
C PHE A 284 9.03 -6.71 4.31
N ARG A 285 9.14 -6.05 3.17
CA ARG A 285 10.44 -5.93 2.53
C ARG A 285 11.17 -4.76 3.17
N ALA A 286 12.33 -5.03 3.76
CA ALA A 286 13.09 -4.05 4.52
C ALA A 286 14.44 -3.75 3.88
N TRP A 287 14.85 -2.48 3.95
CA TRP A 287 16.20 -2.04 3.59
C TRP A 287 16.81 -1.32 4.79
N ASP A 288 17.99 -1.79 5.23
CA ASP A 288 18.82 -1.10 6.22
C ASP A 288 19.86 -0.24 5.47
N PHE A 289 19.71 1.07 5.50
CA PHE A 289 20.62 2.00 4.84
C PHE A 289 21.96 2.18 5.57
N HIS A 290 22.10 1.63 6.78
CA HIS A 290 23.38 1.56 7.48
C HIS A 290 24.15 0.27 7.13
N ALA A 291 23.49 -0.74 6.60
CA ALA A 291 24.16 -1.90 6.06
C ALA A 291 24.83 -1.58 4.71
N PRO A 292 25.99 -2.18 4.41
CA PRO A 292 26.60 -2.03 3.10
C PRO A 292 25.65 -2.59 2.02
N PRO A 293 25.59 -1.98 0.81
CA PRO A 293 24.88 -2.57 -0.31
C PRO A 293 25.32 -4.01 -0.57
N PRO A 294 24.44 -4.92 -1.01
CA PRO A 294 24.76 -6.34 -1.18
C PRO A 294 26.06 -6.60 -1.95
N ILE A 295 26.24 -5.93 -3.08
CA ILE A 295 27.48 -6.06 -3.88
C ILE A 295 28.73 -5.63 -3.10
N VAL A 296 28.65 -4.61 -2.26
CA VAL A 296 29.76 -4.15 -1.42
C VAL A 296 30.06 -5.16 -0.32
N ALA A 297 29.01 -5.72 0.29
CA ALA A 297 29.16 -6.78 1.30
C ALA A 297 29.84 -8.03 0.72
N GLU A 298 29.46 -8.45 -0.48
CA GLU A 298 30.09 -9.57 -1.21
C GLU A 298 31.57 -9.29 -1.51
N VAL A 299 31.89 -8.09 -2.02
CA VAL A 299 33.28 -7.68 -2.30
C VAL A 299 34.12 -7.65 -1.01
N MET A 300 33.57 -7.14 0.08
CA MET A 300 34.26 -7.10 1.36
C MET A 300 34.49 -8.50 1.95
N ALA A 301 33.53 -9.42 1.83
CA ALA A 301 33.67 -10.81 2.24
C ALA A 301 34.76 -11.52 1.42
N ALA A 302 34.75 -11.40 0.12
CA ALA A 302 35.74 -11.99 -0.76
C ALA A 302 37.19 -11.48 -0.48
N ALA A 303 37.33 -10.25 -0.02
CA ALA A 303 38.62 -9.67 0.33
C ALA A 303 39.18 -10.16 1.69
N GLN A 304 38.35 -10.80 2.52
CA GLN A 304 38.79 -11.38 3.82
C GLN A 304 39.20 -12.85 3.69
N ASP A 305 38.78 -13.53 2.61
CA ASP A 305 39.09 -14.94 2.34
C ASP A 305 40.37 -15.13 1.47
N GLY A 306 41.03 -14.07 1.03
CA GLY A 306 42.26 -14.06 0.23
C GLY A 306 43.45 -13.46 0.98
#